data_0fba66211f41b5ce769359264030c4b1
#
_entry.id   0fba66211f41b5ce769359264030c4b1
#
_cell.length_a   1.000
_cell.length_b   1.000
_cell.length_c   1.000
_cell.angle_alpha   90.00
_cell.angle_beta   90.00
_cell.angle_gamma   90.00
#
_symmetry.space_group_name_H-M   'P 1'
#
loop_
_entity.id
_entity.type
_entity.pdbx_description
1 polymer ?
#
loop_
_entity_poly.entity_id
_entity_poly.type
_entity_poly.pdbx_seq_one_letter_code
_entity_poly.pdbx_strand_id
1 'polypeptide(L)'
;ILNLKLLLCLLLVGCTSMPLCYRLLEYGNFSALSMPQEQEGYQIEEEELQIQPFDKQGEDYPYNQYAELSARYKVQAEQAGRAVFFFMASDSAQQKVRIRVNGEQVTPTPLDPAKAYSFLLREGNSMDSSHVYYSVKFAEHYTVPIRELNDVVYFQADLKKGENSIETQYEAALDRSGRGFLNDFSLHYHIPEPKEANNYPRITVTMKRANGLQLIHTSMKKCLDKGEDTYLWWATRKDKEQGFYWYFNKRLTPTEQFLLDIGSIGLGLVLISIVIVVHLYYLRQRNYTFWDVVGIPFLFCVLCNWMERFIRDFIGDHPPCAGQDNIWLFLFLPLMCVVYWPILEIAKKISSRVK
;
A
#
# COMPACT_ATOMS: atom_id res chain seq x y z
N ILE A 1 -28.68 11.59 35.54
CA ILE A 1 -29.00 11.43 34.11
C ILE A 1 -27.70 11.76 33.36
N LEU A 2 -26.87 10.75 33.17
CA LEU A 2 -25.63 10.88 32.37
C LEU A 2 -26.03 11.20 30.93
N ASN A 3 -25.49 12.28 30.43
CA ASN A 3 -25.92 12.87 29.16
C ASN A 3 -25.69 11.87 28.00
N LEU A 4 -26.76 11.35 27.41
CA LEU A 4 -26.73 10.37 26.31
C LEU A 4 -25.80 10.81 25.18
N LYS A 5 -25.63 12.14 25.00
CA LYS A 5 -24.69 12.73 24.06
C LYS A 5 -23.22 12.45 24.44
N LEU A 6 -22.88 12.43 25.74
CA LEU A 6 -21.52 12.12 26.19
C LEU A 6 -21.21 10.63 25.97
N LEU A 7 -22.17 9.75 26.14
CA LEU A 7 -22.05 8.32 25.88
C LEU A 7 -21.86 8.05 24.38
N LEU A 8 -22.62 8.75 23.52
CA LEU A 8 -22.49 8.67 22.08
C LEU A 8 -21.13 9.21 21.59
N CYS A 9 -20.65 10.32 22.20
CA CYS A 9 -19.31 10.85 21.89
C CYS A 9 -18.20 9.90 22.33
N LEU A 10 -18.32 9.25 23.49
CA LEU A 10 -17.33 8.24 23.94
C LEU A 10 -17.33 6.99 23.05
N LEU A 11 -18.48 6.56 22.53
CA LEU A 11 -18.60 5.48 21.56
C LEU A 11 -18.00 5.87 20.21
N LEU A 12 -18.22 7.11 19.76
CA LEU A 12 -17.64 7.63 18.51
C LEU A 12 -16.12 7.84 18.60
N VAL A 13 -15.62 8.33 19.74
CA VAL A 13 -14.16 8.50 19.98
C VAL A 13 -13.47 7.14 20.10
N GLY A 14 -14.14 6.13 20.66
CA GLY A 14 -13.63 4.74 20.68
C GLY A 14 -13.48 4.13 19.28
N CYS A 15 -14.30 4.55 18.30
CA CYS A 15 -14.20 4.09 16.91
C CYS A 15 -13.08 4.76 16.11
N THR A 16 -12.54 5.90 16.58
CA THR A 16 -11.49 6.65 15.87
C THR A 16 -10.07 6.41 16.39
N SER A 17 -9.91 5.70 17.51
CA SER A 17 -8.59 5.29 18.00
C SER A 17 -8.09 4.08 17.22
N MET A 18 -7.70 4.29 15.96
CA MET A 18 -6.94 3.29 15.21
C MET A 18 -5.55 3.10 15.81
N PRO A 19 -5.13 1.86 15.95
CA PRO A 19 -3.91 1.54 16.68
C PRO A 19 -2.65 1.93 15.97
N LEU A 20 -1.70 2.31 16.79
CA LEU A 20 -0.30 2.66 16.56
C LEU A 20 0.56 1.57 15.86
N CYS A 21 0.00 0.71 15.05
CA CYS A 21 0.78 -0.28 14.28
C CYS A 21 1.60 0.33 13.13
N TYR A 22 1.77 1.66 13.14
CA TYR A 22 2.07 2.48 11.97
C TYR A 22 3.54 2.81 11.74
N ARG A 23 4.50 2.43 12.58
CA ARG A 23 5.86 2.98 12.49
C ARG A 23 7.01 2.00 12.34
N LEU A 24 6.79 0.75 12.08
CA LEU A 24 7.90 -0.22 11.97
C LEU A 24 8.28 -0.62 10.54
N LEU A 25 7.71 0.03 9.51
CA LEU A 25 8.00 -0.30 8.10
C LEU A 25 8.43 0.89 7.24
N GLU A 26 8.88 1.98 7.84
CA GLU A 26 9.53 3.09 7.10
C GLU A 26 11.01 2.85 6.81
N TYR A 27 11.44 1.63 6.55
CA TYR A 27 12.68 1.42 5.81
C TYR A 27 12.30 1.32 4.34
N GLY A 28 12.67 2.35 3.59
CA GLY A 28 12.39 2.61 2.20
C GLY A 28 12.22 1.39 1.31
N ASN A 29 11.02 0.89 1.23
CA ASN A 29 10.65 -0.06 0.19
C ASN A 29 10.44 0.76 -1.08
N PHE A 30 11.49 0.87 -1.88
CA PHE A 30 11.35 1.35 -3.25
C PHE A 30 10.98 0.16 -4.11
N SER A 31 9.82 0.19 -4.75
CA SER A 31 9.47 -0.80 -5.75
C SER A 31 10.33 -0.62 -7.00
N ALA A 32 10.68 0.63 -7.31
CA ALA A 32 11.55 0.98 -8.42
C ALA A 32 12.20 2.35 -8.21
N LEU A 33 13.38 2.54 -8.80
CA LEU A 33 14.13 3.79 -8.76
C LEU A 33 14.71 4.09 -10.13
N SER A 34 14.48 5.31 -10.64
CA SER A 34 14.97 5.78 -11.93
C SER A 34 16.50 5.87 -12.01
N MET A 35 17.02 6.02 -13.21
CA MET A 35 18.45 6.28 -13.44
C MET A 35 18.90 7.59 -12.80
N PRO A 36 20.20 7.74 -12.44
CA PRO A 36 20.76 9.03 -12.07
C PRO A 36 20.49 10.06 -13.16
N GLN A 37 19.92 11.20 -12.77
CA GLN A 37 19.48 12.22 -13.73
C GLN A 37 20.61 12.97 -14.41
N GLU A 38 21.74 13.01 -13.74
CA GLU A 38 22.96 13.69 -14.23
C GLU A 38 24.20 12.92 -13.81
N GLN A 39 25.06 12.63 -14.76
CA GLN A 39 26.39 12.09 -14.51
C GLN A 39 27.41 12.82 -15.41
N GLU A 40 28.69 12.58 -15.13
CA GLU A 40 29.77 13.15 -15.94
C GLU A 40 29.60 12.73 -17.42
N GLY A 41 29.38 13.74 -18.26
CA GLY A 41 29.24 13.58 -19.71
C GLY A 41 27.83 13.38 -20.26
N TYR A 42 26.79 13.25 -19.42
CA TYR A 42 25.41 13.22 -19.90
C TYR A 42 24.38 13.73 -18.88
N GLN A 43 23.21 14.11 -19.40
CA GLN A 43 22.06 14.54 -18.64
C GLN A 43 20.78 13.90 -19.21
N ILE A 44 19.83 13.53 -18.34
CA ILE A 44 18.47 13.11 -18.73
C ILE A 44 17.60 14.35 -18.82
N GLU A 45 17.03 14.63 -20.01
CA GLU A 45 16.14 15.77 -20.23
C GLU A 45 14.67 15.42 -20.02
N GLU A 46 14.30 14.21 -20.46
CA GLU A 46 12.91 13.75 -20.39
C GLU A 46 12.86 12.27 -19.99
N GLU A 47 11.85 11.93 -19.23
CA GLU A 47 11.51 10.57 -18.82
C GLU A 47 10.03 10.30 -19.07
N GLU A 48 9.73 9.31 -19.88
CA GLU A 48 8.38 8.79 -20.11
C GLU A 48 8.24 7.43 -19.44
N LEU A 49 7.46 7.36 -18.37
CA LEU A 49 7.20 6.14 -17.61
C LEU A 49 5.82 5.59 -17.96
N GLN A 50 5.76 4.34 -18.38
CA GLN A 50 4.51 3.60 -18.56
C GLN A 50 4.42 2.53 -17.48
N ILE A 51 3.28 2.48 -16.79
CA ILE A 51 2.99 1.54 -15.71
C ILE A 51 1.79 0.70 -16.12
N GLN A 52 1.94 -0.60 -16.05
CA GLN A 52 0.87 -1.56 -16.29
C GLN A 52 0.79 -2.57 -15.14
N PRO A 53 -0.07 -2.35 -14.13
CA PRO A 53 -0.31 -3.35 -13.09
C PRO A 53 -0.91 -4.63 -13.69
N PHE A 54 -0.51 -5.79 -13.18
CA PHE A 54 -0.99 -7.09 -13.66
C PHE A 54 -0.86 -8.17 -12.59
N ASP A 55 -1.62 -9.26 -12.77
CA ASP A 55 -1.54 -10.45 -11.93
C ASP A 55 -0.53 -11.43 -12.55
N LYS A 56 0.53 -11.74 -11.81
CA LYS A 56 1.57 -12.67 -12.27
C LYS A 56 1.07 -14.11 -12.21
N GLN A 57 1.17 -14.81 -13.31
CA GLN A 57 0.75 -16.20 -13.40
C GLN A 57 1.69 -17.11 -12.58
N GLY A 58 1.12 -18.08 -11.87
CA GLY A 58 1.86 -19.05 -11.06
C GLY A 58 2.12 -18.61 -9.62
N GLU A 59 1.67 -17.44 -9.25
CA GLU A 59 1.66 -16.96 -7.87
C GLU A 59 0.22 -16.73 -7.41
N ASP A 60 -0.05 -17.05 -6.14
CA ASP A 60 -1.39 -16.88 -5.55
C ASP A 60 -1.60 -15.44 -5.05
N TYR A 61 -2.84 -14.98 -5.15
CA TYR A 61 -3.22 -13.71 -4.51
C TYR A 61 -3.00 -13.79 -2.99
N PRO A 62 -2.46 -12.75 -2.34
CA PRO A 62 -2.17 -11.41 -2.87
C PRO A 62 -0.70 -11.19 -3.34
N TYR A 63 0.10 -12.23 -3.43
CA TYR A 63 1.53 -12.11 -3.77
C TYR A 63 1.79 -11.98 -5.28
N ASN A 64 0.76 -12.20 -6.10
CA ASN A 64 0.83 -12.12 -7.56
C ASN A 64 0.66 -10.71 -8.13
N GLN A 65 0.62 -9.67 -7.29
CA GLN A 65 0.41 -8.29 -7.73
C GLN A 65 1.73 -7.65 -8.14
N TYR A 66 1.86 -7.36 -9.42
CA TYR A 66 3.05 -6.79 -10.04
C TYR A 66 2.69 -5.60 -10.93
N ALA A 67 3.68 -4.80 -11.27
CA ALA A 67 3.60 -3.79 -12.31
C ALA A 67 4.70 -4.01 -13.36
N GLU A 68 4.34 -3.99 -14.63
CA GLU A 68 5.31 -3.83 -15.71
C GLU A 68 5.61 -2.34 -15.86
N LEU A 69 6.88 -2.00 -15.76
CA LEU A 69 7.41 -0.66 -15.88
C LEU A 69 8.19 -0.55 -17.19
N SER A 70 7.80 0.39 -18.04
CA SER A 70 8.53 0.71 -19.27
C SER A 70 8.90 2.19 -19.22
N ALA A 71 10.18 2.48 -19.10
CA ALA A 71 10.69 3.84 -19.08
C ALA A 71 11.49 4.16 -20.33
N ARG A 72 11.22 5.32 -20.93
CA ARG A 72 11.98 5.88 -22.04
C ARG A 72 12.63 7.17 -21.58
N TYR A 73 13.94 7.24 -21.71
CA TYR A 73 14.75 8.39 -21.33
C TYR A 73 15.29 9.08 -22.60
N LYS A 74 15.16 10.41 -22.63
CA LYS A 74 15.87 11.25 -23.57
C LYS A 74 17.12 11.77 -22.89
N VAL A 75 18.26 11.33 -23.40
CA VAL A 75 19.57 11.59 -22.81
C VAL A 75 20.40 12.51 -23.72
N GLN A 76 20.84 13.62 -23.20
CA GLN A 76 21.74 14.56 -23.88
C GLN A 76 23.16 14.27 -23.45
N ALA A 77 24.03 13.85 -24.39
CA ALA A 77 25.45 13.62 -24.16
C ALA A 77 26.30 14.74 -24.73
N GLU A 78 27.25 15.25 -23.94
CA GLU A 78 28.17 16.32 -24.38
C GLU A 78 29.17 15.84 -25.44
N GLN A 79 29.59 14.59 -25.31
CA GLN A 79 30.56 13.94 -26.20
C GLN A 79 30.12 12.50 -26.47
N ALA A 80 30.60 11.96 -27.59
CA ALA A 80 30.47 10.53 -27.88
C ALA A 80 31.40 9.75 -26.94
N GLY A 81 30.90 8.65 -26.37
CA GLY A 81 31.70 7.82 -25.48
C GLY A 81 30.89 6.79 -24.71
N ARG A 82 31.58 5.95 -23.98
CA ARG A 82 30.99 4.90 -23.17
C ARG A 82 30.52 5.48 -21.84
N ALA A 83 29.25 5.32 -21.55
CA ALA A 83 28.63 5.78 -20.31
C ALA A 83 28.12 4.60 -19.45
N VAL A 84 28.05 4.83 -18.16
CA VAL A 84 27.58 3.89 -17.15
C VAL A 84 26.16 4.26 -16.75
N PHE A 85 25.28 3.26 -16.72
CA PHE A 85 23.91 3.43 -16.29
C PHE A 85 23.55 2.39 -15.24
N PHE A 86 22.75 2.79 -14.30
CA PHE A 86 22.16 1.89 -13.31
C PHE A 86 20.81 2.42 -12.84
N PHE A 87 19.92 1.51 -12.46
CA PHE A 87 18.66 1.81 -11.82
C PHE A 87 18.32 0.68 -10.83
N MET A 88 17.33 0.89 -10.01
CA MET A 88 16.89 -0.15 -9.08
C MET A 88 15.51 -0.66 -9.44
N ALA A 89 15.35 -1.96 -9.32
CA ALA A 89 14.09 -2.64 -9.44
C ALA A 89 14.04 -3.76 -8.40
N SER A 90 13.01 -3.77 -7.57
CA SER A 90 12.85 -4.76 -6.53
C SER A 90 12.53 -6.13 -7.14
N ASP A 91 13.06 -7.13 -6.50
CA ASP A 91 12.77 -8.55 -6.63
C ASP A 91 12.68 -9.13 -8.05
N SER A 92 13.62 -9.95 -8.43
CA SER A 92 13.67 -10.70 -9.71
C SER A 92 13.82 -9.91 -11.03
N ALA A 93 13.96 -8.59 -10.98
CA ALA A 93 14.03 -7.75 -12.19
C ALA A 93 15.14 -8.17 -13.16
N GLN A 94 16.26 -8.68 -12.68
CA GLN A 94 17.40 -9.01 -13.54
C GLN A 94 17.08 -10.07 -14.59
N GLN A 95 16.18 -11.01 -14.32
CA GLN A 95 15.87 -12.10 -15.27
C GLN A 95 15.00 -11.65 -16.45
N LYS A 96 14.29 -10.53 -16.32
CA LYS A 96 13.32 -10.05 -17.34
C LYS A 96 13.57 -8.62 -17.81
N VAL A 97 14.68 -8.02 -17.42
CA VAL A 97 15.02 -6.67 -17.85
C VAL A 97 15.37 -6.64 -19.32
N ARG A 98 14.72 -5.77 -20.06
CA ARG A 98 15.04 -5.43 -21.44
C ARG A 98 15.54 -4.00 -21.51
N ILE A 99 16.69 -3.80 -22.11
CA ILE A 99 17.30 -2.48 -22.27
C ILE A 99 17.61 -2.26 -23.73
N ARG A 100 17.27 -1.09 -24.25
CA ARG A 100 17.68 -0.64 -25.58
C ARG A 100 18.30 0.73 -25.48
N VAL A 101 19.39 0.93 -26.21
CA VAL A 101 20.05 2.22 -26.33
C VAL A 101 20.14 2.57 -27.81
N ASN A 102 19.53 3.68 -28.21
CA ASN A 102 19.41 4.08 -29.63
C ASN A 102 18.82 2.96 -30.54
N GLY A 103 17.89 2.15 -29.97
CA GLY A 103 17.26 1.03 -30.65
C GLY A 103 18.03 -0.30 -30.57
N GLU A 104 19.28 -0.30 -30.16
CA GLU A 104 20.10 -1.51 -30.02
C GLU A 104 19.90 -2.13 -28.61
N GLN A 105 19.76 -3.46 -28.57
CA GLN A 105 19.59 -4.18 -27.32
C GLN A 105 20.90 -4.24 -26.53
N VAL A 106 20.85 -3.91 -25.25
CA VAL A 106 21.97 -3.96 -24.31
C VAL A 106 21.65 -4.97 -23.21
N THR A 107 22.61 -5.82 -22.89
CA THR A 107 22.47 -6.79 -21.79
C THR A 107 22.97 -6.19 -20.48
N PRO A 108 22.18 -6.24 -19.40
CA PRO A 108 22.66 -5.82 -18.08
C PRO A 108 23.82 -6.73 -17.64
N THR A 109 24.74 -6.14 -16.91
CA THR A 109 25.91 -6.84 -16.35
C THR A 109 25.67 -7.06 -14.86
N PRO A 110 25.76 -8.28 -14.35
CA PRO A 110 25.69 -8.55 -12.91
C PRO A 110 26.79 -7.79 -12.16
N LEU A 111 26.43 -7.22 -11.00
CA LEU A 111 27.41 -6.60 -10.12
C LEU A 111 28.28 -7.67 -9.46
N ASP A 112 29.58 -7.49 -9.53
CA ASP A 112 30.54 -8.34 -8.87
C ASP A 112 30.89 -7.76 -7.48
N PRO A 113 30.58 -8.45 -6.37
CA PRO A 113 30.85 -7.94 -5.03
C PRO A 113 32.34 -7.73 -4.74
N ALA A 114 33.21 -8.33 -5.52
CA ALA A 114 34.68 -8.17 -5.40
C ALA A 114 35.20 -6.93 -6.10
N LYS A 115 34.41 -6.31 -7.01
CA LYS A 115 34.80 -5.10 -7.74
C LYS A 115 34.34 -3.86 -7.01
N ALA A 116 35.14 -2.80 -7.08
CA ALA A 116 34.76 -1.47 -6.64
C ALA A 116 33.99 -0.74 -7.76
N TYR A 117 32.80 -0.26 -7.42
CA TYR A 117 31.99 0.60 -8.29
C TYR A 117 31.86 1.97 -7.62
N SER A 118 31.99 3.05 -8.38
CA SER A 118 31.92 4.42 -7.83
C SER A 118 30.56 4.76 -7.21
N PHE A 119 29.51 4.08 -7.65
CA PHE A 119 28.13 4.26 -7.19
C PHE A 119 27.72 3.27 -6.09
N LEU A 120 28.54 2.25 -5.77
CA LEU A 120 28.21 1.22 -4.81
C LEU A 120 29.08 1.37 -3.56
N LEU A 121 28.44 1.67 -2.43
CA LEU A 121 29.08 1.77 -1.13
C LEU A 121 28.89 0.48 -0.36
N ARG A 122 29.98 -0.02 0.20
CA ARG A 122 29.96 -1.18 1.09
C ARG A 122 30.00 -0.69 2.53
N GLU A 123 28.91 -0.91 3.25
CA GLU A 123 28.81 -0.54 4.66
C GLU A 123 29.06 -1.79 5.53
N GLY A 124 30.10 -1.73 6.35
CA GLY A 124 30.36 -2.79 7.34
C GLY A 124 29.46 -2.59 8.54
N ASN A 125 28.78 -3.63 9.01
CA ASN A 125 28.07 -3.55 10.28
C ASN A 125 29.06 -3.65 11.45
N SER A 126 29.06 -2.65 12.33
CA SER A 126 29.93 -2.61 13.51
C SER A 126 29.54 -3.63 14.60
N MET A 127 28.33 -4.20 14.53
CA MET A 127 27.81 -5.12 15.56
C MET A 127 27.74 -6.58 15.12
N ASP A 128 27.69 -6.86 13.82
CA ASP A 128 27.67 -8.22 13.29
C ASP A 128 28.49 -8.29 12.01
N SER A 129 29.68 -8.86 12.10
CA SER A 129 30.63 -8.98 10.99
C SER A 129 30.17 -9.95 9.88
N SER A 130 29.06 -10.65 10.09
CA SER A 130 28.55 -11.64 9.12
C SER A 130 27.69 -11.05 8.01
N HIS A 131 27.16 -9.84 8.18
CA HIS A 131 26.28 -9.21 7.19
C HIS A 131 26.93 -7.97 6.60
N VAL A 132 27.12 -7.99 5.28
CA VAL A 132 27.59 -6.82 4.50
C VAL A 132 26.35 -6.15 3.91
N TYR A 133 26.16 -4.90 4.26
CA TYR A 133 25.11 -4.06 3.66
C TYR A 133 25.72 -3.24 2.53
N TYR A 134 24.94 -3.04 1.49
CA TYR A 134 25.31 -2.20 0.38
C TYR A 134 24.36 -1.02 0.27
N SER A 135 24.88 0.10 -0.18
CA SER A 135 24.09 1.28 -0.51
C SER A 135 24.48 1.79 -1.88
N VAL A 136 23.51 2.21 -2.66
CA VAL A 136 23.72 2.79 -3.99
C VAL A 136 23.70 4.31 -3.89
N LYS A 137 24.78 4.95 -4.36
CA LYS A 137 24.91 6.40 -4.41
C LYS A 137 24.40 6.90 -5.76
N PHE A 138 23.24 7.52 -5.78
CA PHE A 138 22.63 8.12 -6.97
C PHE A 138 23.10 9.56 -7.21
N ALA A 139 23.36 10.29 -6.12
CA ALA A 139 23.93 11.63 -6.15
C ALA A 139 24.87 11.80 -4.95
N GLU A 140 25.60 12.92 -4.87
CA GLU A 140 26.57 13.16 -3.80
C GLU A 140 25.95 13.11 -2.40
N HIS A 141 24.70 13.52 -2.28
CA HIS A 141 23.92 13.58 -1.05
C HIS A 141 22.75 12.60 -1.00
N TYR A 142 22.63 11.72 -2.01
CA TYR A 142 21.51 10.80 -2.09
C TYR A 142 21.99 9.35 -2.25
N THR A 143 21.83 8.59 -1.18
CA THR A 143 22.26 7.19 -1.07
C THR A 143 21.07 6.34 -0.62
N VAL A 144 20.88 5.19 -1.26
CA VAL A 144 19.78 4.26 -0.99
C VAL A 144 20.35 2.93 -0.54
N PRO A 145 19.99 2.44 0.65
CA PRO A 145 20.35 1.11 1.09
C PRO A 145 19.64 0.05 0.23
N ILE A 146 20.35 -1.01 -0.11
CA ILE A 146 19.82 -2.13 -0.89
C ILE A 146 19.90 -3.42 -0.08
N ARG A 147 18.95 -4.33 -0.32
CA ARG A 147 18.92 -5.64 0.34
C ARG A 147 19.89 -6.60 -0.35
N GLU A 148 19.87 -6.62 -1.67
CA GLU A 148 20.67 -7.50 -2.50
C GLU A 148 21.30 -6.73 -3.67
N LEU A 149 22.49 -7.15 -4.10
CA LEU A 149 23.13 -6.57 -5.29
C LEU A 149 22.28 -6.78 -6.55
N ASN A 150 21.45 -7.81 -6.55
CA ASN A 150 20.55 -8.13 -7.65
C ASN A 150 19.41 -7.11 -7.82
N ASP A 151 19.14 -6.26 -6.82
CA ASP A 151 18.17 -5.16 -6.95
C ASP A 151 18.68 -4.03 -7.84
N VAL A 152 19.99 -4.02 -8.15
CA VAL A 152 20.60 -3.00 -9.00
C VAL A 152 20.82 -3.54 -10.40
N VAL A 153 20.17 -2.95 -11.37
CA VAL A 153 20.40 -3.21 -12.79
C VAL A 153 21.48 -2.27 -13.29
N TYR A 154 22.61 -2.83 -13.72
CA TYR A 154 23.78 -2.10 -14.18
C TYR A 154 24.09 -2.47 -15.64
N PHE A 155 24.37 -1.46 -16.45
CA PHE A 155 24.79 -1.65 -17.84
C PHE A 155 25.70 -0.51 -18.32
N GLN A 156 26.41 -0.77 -19.41
CA GLN A 156 27.25 0.21 -20.10
C GLN A 156 26.78 0.32 -21.55
N ALA A 157 26.77 1.53 -22.08
CA ALA A 157 26.38 1.79 -23.45
C ALA A 157 27.22 2.90 -24.08
N ASP A 158 27.41 2.82 -25.39
CA ASP A 158 28.07 3.85 -26.16
C ASP A 158 27.05 4.90 -26.59
N LEU A 159 27.23 6.13 -26.08
CA LEU A 159 26.43 7.30 -26.46
C LEU A 159 27.04 8.00 -27.66
N LYS A 160 26.19 8.54 -28.53
CA LYS A 160 26.55 9.50 -29.56
C LYS A 160 26.55 10.91 -28.93
N LYS A 161 27.37 11.81 -29.44
CA LYS A 161 27.26 13.23 -29.10
C LYS A 161 25.88 13.76 -29.47
N GLY A 162 25.24 14.46 -28.55
CA GLY A 162 23.89 14.99 -28.70
C GLY A 162 22.81 14.05 -28.12
N GLU A 163 21.68 13.96 -28.79
CA GLU A 163 20.51 13.24 -28.31
C GLU A 163 20.65 11.71 -28.46
N ASN A 164 20.35 10.99 -27.37
CA ASN A 164 20.30 9.55 -27.31
C ASN A 164 18.97 9.11 -26.67
N SER A 165 18.49 7.91 -26.98
CA SER A 165 17.32 7.29 -26.39
C SER A 165 17.71 6.04 -25.63
N ILE A 166 17.28 5.93 -24.37
CA ILE A 166 17.41 4.72 -23.58
C ILE A 166 16.00 4.24 -23.22
N GLU A 167 15.73 2.98 -23.48
CA GLU A 167 14.47 2.33 -23.15
C GLU A 167 14.75 1.19 -22.19
N THR A 168 13.99 1.14 -21.07
CA THR A 168 14.04 0.03 -20.10
C THR A 168 12.65 -0.55 -19.93
N GLN A 169 12.57 -1.87 -19.78
CA GLN A 169 11.34 -2.58 -19.47
C GLN A 169 11.64 -3.67 -18.44
N TYR A 170 10.89 -3.68 -17.35
CA TYR A 170 11.06 -4.65 -16.25
C TYR A 170 9.77 -4.82 -15.45
N GLU A 171 9.70 -5.88 -14.67
CA GLU A 171 8.60 -6.14 -13.74
C GLU A 171 9.03 -5.74 -12.32
N ALA A 172 8.15 -5.13 -11.56
CA ALA A 172 8.34 -4.85 -10.14
C ALA A 172 7.15 -5.40 -9.34
N ALA A 173 7.43 -6.05 -8.21
CA ALA A 173 6.39 -6.44 -7.28
C ALA A 173 5.76 -5.20 -6.64
N LEU A 174 4.45 -5.20 -6.46
CA LEU A 174 3.79 -4.16 -5.68
C LEU A 174 4.03 -4.42 -4.19
N ASP A 175 4.43 -3.39 -3.47
CA ASP A 175 4.54 -3.47 -2.02
C ASP A 175 3.15 -3.68 -1.42
N ARG A 176 3.08 -4.62 -0.47
CA ARG A 176 1.84 -4.98 0.18
C ARG A 176 1.80 -4.47 1.61
N SER A 177 0.76 -3.75 1.92
CA SER A 177 0.37 -3.43 3.29
C SER A 177 -1.09 -3.84 3.48
N GLY A 178 -1.51 -4.06 4.72
CA GLY A 178 -2.90 -4.45 4.95
C GLY A 178 -3.49 -3.63 6.07
N ARG A 179 -4.65 -3.02 5.79
CA ARG A 179 -5.43 -2.27 6.76
C ARG A 179 -6.86 -2.72 6.73
N GLY A 180 -7.36 -3.11 7.89
CA GLY A 180 -8.79 -3.49 8.00
C GLY A 180 -9.12 -4.74 7.21
N PHE A 181 -10.01 -4.63 6.24
CA PHE A 181 -10.54 -5.75 5.47
C PHE A 181 -9.86 -5.97 4.11
N LEU A 182 -9.02 -5.03 3.66
CA LEU A 182 -8.42 -5.06 2.33
C LEU A 182 -6.89 -5.03 2.41
N ASN A 183 -6.27 -5.66 1.41
CA ASN A 183 -4.87 -5.44 1.13
C ASN A 183 -4.71 -4.12 0.38
N ASP A 184 -3.77 -3.31 0.84
CA ASP A 184 -3.30 -2.14 0.12
C ASP A 184 -2.03 -2.54 -0.63
N PHE A 185 -2.01 -2.27 -1.92
CA PHE A 185 -0.84 -2.44 -2.77
C PHE A 185 -0.28 -1.08 -3.12
N SER A 186 1.03 -0.95 -3.15
CA SER A 186 1.66 0.31 -3.53
C SER A 186 2.82 0.11 -4.47
N LEU A 187 2.97 1.07 -5.37
CA LEU A 187 4.14 1.21 -6.23
C LEU A 187 4.83 2.52 -5.87
N HIS A 188 6.08 2.44 -5.47
CA HIS A 188 6.92 3.58 -5.14
C HIS A 188 7.99 3.72 -6.22
N TYR A 189 7.92 4.78 -7.01
CA TYR A 189 8.90 5.12 -8.04
C TYR A 189 9.67 6.35 -7.62
N HIS A 190 10.96 6.19 -7.42
CA HIS A 190 11.81 7.28 -6.94
C HIS A 190 12.65 7.85 -8.07
N ILE A 191 12.83 9.16 -8.07
CA ILE A 191 13.63 9.87 -9.03
C ILE A 191 14.77 10.53 -8.27
N PRO A 192 16.02 10.14 -8.57
CA PRO A 192 17.18 10.76 -7.92
C PRO A 192 17.22 12.25 -8.17
N GLU A 193 17.48 13.03 -7.13
CA GLU A 193 17.58 14.48 -7.25
C GLU A 193 18.84 14.86 -8.06
N PRO A 194 18.71 15.68 -9.12
CA PRO A 194 19.87 16.14 -9.88
C PRO A 194 20.70 17.11 -9.02
N LYS A 195 22.01 17.22 -9.32
CA LYS A 195 22.92 18.16 -8.62
C LYS A 195 22.43 19.60 -8.69
N GLU A 196 21.95 19.98 -9.85
CA GLU A 196 21.38 21.29 -10.06
C GLU A 196 19.86 21.18 -10.19
N ALA A 197 19.12 21.92 -9.39
CA ALA A 197 17.66 21.95 -9.46
C ALA A 197 17.13 22.34 -10.86
N ASN A 198 17.97 22.93 -11.70
CA ASN A 198 17.66 23.30 -13.09
C ASN A 198 17.61 22.09 -14.03
N ASN A 199 18.26 21.00 -13.67
CA ASN A 199 18.44 19.81 -14.50
C ASN A 199 17.41 18.72 -14.19
N TYR A 200 16.34 19.07 -13.47
CA TYR A 200 15.24 18.13 -13.23
C TYR A 200 14.53 17.81 -14.55
N PRO A 201 14.42 16.53 -14.94
CA PRO A 201 13.83 16.15 -16.21
C PRO A 201 12.34 16.44 -16.26
N ARG A 202 11.80 16.54 -17.46
CA ARG A 202 10.35 16.48 -17.65
C ARG A 202 9.90 15.03 -17.55
N ILE A 203 8.98 14.75 -16.63
CA ILE A 203 8.48 13.39 -16.40
C ILE A 203 7.04 13.30 -16.84
N THR A 204 6.76 12.30 -17.65
CA THR A 204 5.40 11.95 -18.06
C THR A 204 5.13 10.53 -17.62
N VAL A 205 4.07 10.31 -16.86
CA VAL A 205 3.65 8.99 -16.40
C VAL A 205 2.34 8.62 -17.03
N THR A 206 2.30 7.47 -17.68
CA THR A 206 1.08 6.88 -18.23
C THR A 206 0.84 5.55 -17.52
N MET A 207 -0.35 5.37 -16.93
CA MET A 207 -0.73 4.13 -16.27
C MET A 207 -1.98 3.55 -16.91
N LYS A 208 -1.93 2.29 -17.29
CA LYS A 208 -3.12 1.54 -17.68
C LYS A 208 -3.87 1.08 -16.43
N ARG A 209 -5.19 1.09 -16.47
CA ARG A 209 -6.01 0.53 -15.38
C ARG A 209 -5.75 -0.97 -15.28
N ALA A 210 -5.53 -1.43 -14.05
CA ALA A 210 -5.38 -2.85 -13.77
C ALA A 210 -6.72 -3.57 -13.78
N ASN A 211 -6.75 -4.77 -14.31
CA ASN A 211 -7.87 -5.69 -14.09
C ASN A 211 -7.85 -6.12 -12.62
N GLY A 212 -8.94 -5.89 -11.90
CA GLY A 212 -9.05 -6.32 -10.50
C GLY A 212 -8.54 -5.35 -9.44
N LEU A 213 -7.69 -4.37 -9.79
CA LEU A 213 -7.23 -3.33 -8.88
C LEU A 213 -7.89 -1.97 -9.19
N GLN A 214 -8.09 -1.18 -8.16
CA GLN A 214 -8.57 0.19 -8.24
C GLN A 214 -7.51 1.13 -7.67
N LEU A 215 -7.13 2.15 -8.42
CA LEU A 215 -6.28 3.23 -7.92
C LEU A 215 -7.07 4.06 -6.89
N ILE A 216 -6.52 4.18 -5.68
CA ILE A 216 -7.15 4.92 -4.59
C ILE A 216 -6.52 6.28 -4.42
N HIS A 217 -5.19 6.32 -4.45
CA HIS A 217 -4.42 7.51 -4.16
C HIS A 217 -3.12 7.56 -4.95
N THR A 218 -2.67 8.76 -5.25
CA THR A 218 -1.36 9.03 -5.86
C THR A 218 -0.79 10.34 -5.33
N SER A 219 0.53 10.46 -5.24
CA SER A 219 1.21 11.72 -4.93
C SER A 219 1.13 12.73 -6.06
N MET A 220 0.91 12.28 -7.28
CA MET A 220 0.91 13.17 -8.46
C MET A 220 -0.36 14.02 -8.52
N LYS A 221 -0.18 15.35 -8.54
CA LYS A 221 -1.28 16.33 -8.40
C LYS A 221 -2.11 16.54 -9.65
N LYS A 222 -1.51 16.39 -10.83
CA LYS A 222 -2.18 16.69 -12.10
C LYS A 222 -2.45 15.42 -12.87
N CYS A 223 -3.66 14.93 -12.80
CA CYS A 223 -4.12 13.81 -13.61
C CYS A 223 -4.99 14.31 -14.75
N LEU A 224 -4.68 13.92 -15.99
CA LEU A 224 -5.61 13.93 -17.10
C LEU A 224 -6.12 12.50 -17.27
N ASP A 225 -7.41 12.31 -17.01
CA ASP A 225 -8.08 11.07 -17.38
C ASP A 225 -8.21 11.05 -18.91
N LYS A 226 -7.48 10.17 -19.58
CA LYS A 226 -7.54 10.02 -21.05
C LYS A 226 -8.65 9.08 -21.53
N GLY A 227 -9.59 8.75 -20.67
CA GLY A 227 -10.68 7.82 -20.94
C GLY A 227 -10.74 6.68 -19.94
N GLU A 228 -11.60 5.69 -20.18
CA GLU A 228 -11.91 4.66 -19.18
C GLU A 228 -10.71 3.80 -18.75
N ASP A 229 -9.66 3.71 -19.57
CA ASP A 229 -8.59 2.71 -19.34
C ASP A 229 -7.20 3.28 -19.08
N THR A 230 -7.02 4.60 -19.04
CA THR A 230 -5.66 5.18 -18.93
C THR A 230 -5.63 6.46 -18.12
N TYR A 231 -4.70 6.52 -17.17
CA TYR A 231 -4.35 7.75 -16.45
C TYR A 231 -3.09 8.35 -17.05
N LEU A 232 -3.02 9.67 -17.11
CA LEU A 232 -1.84 10.42 -17.52
C LEU A 232 -1.51 11.48 -16.48
N TRP A 233 -0.27 11.48 -16.03
CA TRP A 233 0.28 12.53 -15.18
C TRP A 233 1.54 13.11 -15.80
N TRP A 234 1.88 14.31 -15.38
CA TRP A 234 3.18 14.90 -15.65
C TRP A 234 3.69 15.62 -14.43
N ALA A 235 4.99 15.55 -14.23
CA ALA A 235 5.72 16.30 -13.23
C ALA A 235 6.75 17.20 -13.90
N THR A 236 6.92 18.37 -13.35
CA THR A 236 7.88 19.34 -13.82
C THR A 236 8.79 19.73 -12.67
N ARG A 237 9.90 20.39 -12.98
CA ARG A 237 10.84 20.98 -12.04
C ARG A 237 10.21 21.71 -10.84
N LYS A 238 9.02 22.30 -10.99
CA LYS A 238 8.30 23.01 -9.92
C LYS A 238 7.70 22.07 -8.87
N ASP A 239 7.50 20.84 -9.20
CA ASP A 239 6.81 19.89 -8.34
C ASP A 239 7.74 19.31 -7.26
N LYS A 240 9.10 19.40 -7.43
CA LYS A 240 10.17 19.02 -6.47
C LYS A 240 9.94 17.69 -5.73
N GLU A 241 9.11 16.83 -6.28
CA GLU A 241 8.80 15.55 -5.64
C GLU A 241 9.89 14.55 -6.01
N GLN A 242 10.60 14.05 -5.00
CA GLN A 242 11.70 13.08 -5.16
C GLN A 242 11.17 11.67 -5.48
N GLY A 243 9.87 11.46 -5.43
CA GLY A 243 9.26 10.17 -5.69
C GLY A 243 7.77 10.26 -5.92
N PHE A 244 7.29 9.32 -6.70
CA PHE A 244 5.89 9.14 -6.98
C PHE A 244 5.42 7.83 -6.37
N TYR A 245 4.21 7.84 -5.83
CA TYR A 245 3.59 6.65 -5.31
C TYR A 245 2.14 6.56 -5.77
N TRP A 246 1.74 5.32 -5.99
CA TRP A 246 0.37 4.93 -6.35
C TRP A 246 -0.08 3.85 -5.39
N TYR A 247 -1.27 4.03 -4.82
CA TYR A 247 -1.91 3.05 -3.95
C TYR A 247 -3.10 2.43 -4.63
N PHE A 248 -3.20 1.11 -4.53
CA PHE A 248 -4.25 0.32 -5.14
C PHE A 248 -4.91 -0.57 -4.11
N ASN A 249 -6.22 -0.83 -4.27
CA ASN A 249 -6.93 -1.88 -3.57
C ASN A 249 -7.59 -2.80 -4.58
N LYS A 250 -8.05 -3.96 -4.10
CA LYS A 250 -8.95 -4.82 -4.85
C LYS A 250 -10.18 -4.02 -5.29
N ARG A 251 -10.55 -4.13 -6.55
CA ARG A 251 -11.81 -3.57 -7.05
C ARG A 251 -12.99 -4.37 -6.50
N LEU A 252 -13.81 -3.74 -5.69
CA LEU A 252 -14.94 -4.37 -5.02
C LEU A 252 -16.19 -4.36 -5.89
N THR A 253 -16.98 -5.43 -5.76
CA THR A 253 -18.36 -5.45 -6.24
C THR A 253 -19.26 -4.57 -5.36
N PRO A 254 -20.45 -4.12 -5.83
CA PRO A 254 -21.36 -3.34 -4.99
C PRO A 254 -21.76 -4.04 -3.67
N THR A 255 -21.85 -5.38 -3.67
CA THR A 255 -22.17 -6.16 -2.48
C THR A 255 -21.00 -6.17 -1.49
N GLU A 256 -19.77 -6.37 -1.97
CA GLU A 256 -18.56 -6.31 -1.13
C GLU A 256 -18.38 -4.91 -0.53
N GLN A 257 -18.60 -3.86 -1.34
CA GLN A 257 -18.54 -2.48 -0.87
C GLN A 257 -19.59 -2.20 0.22
N PHE A 258 -20.84 -2.67 0.03
CA PHE A 258 -21.89 -2.54 1.04
C PHE A 258 -21.53 -3.24 2.35
N LEU A 259 -20.97 -4.46 2.28
CA LEU A 259 -20.51 -5.19 3.47
C LEU A 259 -19.36 -4.46 4.18
N LEU A 260 -18.46 -3.87 3.42
CA LEU A 260 -17.34 -3.09 3.93
C LEU A 260 -17.83 -1.81 4.64
N ASP A 261 -18.79 -1.10 4.02
CA ASP A 261 -19.35 0.16 4.56
C ASP A 261 -20.13 -0.06 5.86
N ILE A 262 -20.92 -1.13 5.94
CA ILE A 262 -21.62 -1.50 7.17
C ILE A 262 -20.62 -1.97 8.24
N GLY A 263 -19.62 -2.73 7.84
CA GLY A 263 -18.62 -3.31 8.73
C GLY A 263 -19.15 -4.38 9.67
N SER A 264 -18.26 -5.01 10.41
CA SER A 264 -18.59 -6.10 11.35
C SER A 264 -19.49 -5.65 12.51
N ILE A 265 -19.26 -4.44 13.01
CA ILE A 265 -20.07 -3.86 14.10
C ILE A 265 -21.49 -3.57 13.60
N GLY A 266 -21.65 -2.99 12.43
CA GLY A 266 -22.97 -2.69 11.86
C GLY A 266 -23.79 -3.95 11.61
N LEU A 267 -23.18 -5.00 11.02
CA LEU A 267 -23.84 -6.29 10.86
C LEU A 267 -24.15 -6.96 12.20
N GLY A 268 -23.24 -6.86 13.16
CA GLY A 268 -23.45 -7.32 14.54
C GLY A 268 -24.64 -6.64 15.21
N LEU A 269 -24.80 -5.32 15.01
CA LEU A 269 -25.95 -4.56 15.52
C LEU A 269 -27.27 -4.98 14.89
N VAL A 270 -27.31 -5.27 13.60
CA VAL A 270 -28.50 -5.78 12.92
C VAL A 270 -28.90 -7.13 13.50
N LEU A 271 -27.97 -8.06 13.61
CA LEU A 271 -28.24 -9.40 14.14
C LEU A 271 -28.66 -9.37 15.61
N ILE A 272 -27.95 -8.60 16.45
CA ILE A 272 -28.27 -8.52 17.87
C ILE A 272 -29.62 -7.85 18.10
N SER A 273 -30.05 -6.92 17.26
CA SER A 273 -31.37 -6.31 17.35
C SER A 273 -32.48 -7.33 17.20
N ILE A 274 -32.35 -8.28 16.31
CA ILE A 274 -33.29 -9.40 16.14
C ILE A 274 -33.32 -10.25 17.43
N VAL A 275 -32.12 -10.58 17.93
CA VAL A 275 -31.99 -11.39 19.16
C VAL A 275 -32.61 -10.65 20.36
N ILE A 276 -32.42 -9.34 20.49
CA ILE A 276 -33.02 -8.51 21.55
C ILE A 276 -34.55 -8.57 21.48
N VAL A 277 -35.13 -8.43 20.29
CA VAL A 277 -36.61 -8.50 20.14
C VAL A 277 -37.13 -9.85 20.62
N VAL A 278 -36.49 -10.94 20.19
CA VAL A 278 -36.86 -12.31 20.63
C VAL A 278 -36.67 -12.47 22.14
N HIS A 279 -35.54 -12.00 22.67
CA HIS A 279 -35.25 -12.06 24.11
C HIS A 279 -36.28 -11.30 24.95
N LEU A 280 -36.62 -10.07 24.55
CA LEU A 280 -37.63 -9.26 25.23
C LEU A 280 -39.03 -9.92 25.18
N TYR A 281 -39.34 -10.61 24.07
CA TYR A 281 -40.59 -11.37 23.99
C TYR A 281 -40.62 -12.51 25.00
N TYR A 282 -39.55 -13.29 25.17
CA TYR A 282 -39.49 -14.35 26.19
C TYR A 282 -39.49 -13.83 27.61
N LEU A 283 -38.90 -12.66 27.89
CA LEU A 283 -38.87 -12.04 29.20
C LEU A 283 -40.26 -11.56 29.70
N ARG A 284 -41.25 -11.44 28.82
CA ARG A 284 -42.65 -11.13 29.25
C ARG A 284 -43.22 -12.16 30.20
N GLN A 285 -42.72 -13.38 30.18
CA GLN A 285 -43.26 -14.51 30.94
C GLN A 285 -42.46 -14.84 32.20
N ARG A 286 -41.25 -14.31 32.36
CA ARG A 286 -40.34 -14.60 33.48
C ARG A 286 -39.61 -13.36 33.99
N ASN A 287 -39.06 -13.47 35.20
CA ASN A 287 -38.11 -12.46 35.66
C ASN A 287 -36.76 -12.65 34.99
N TYR A 288 -36.07 -11.56 34.68
CA TYR A 288 -34.71 -11.64 34.15
C TYR A 288 -33.70 -12.02 35.25
N THR A 289 -32.65 -12.67 34.86
CA THR A 289 -31.53 -13.09 35.70
C THR A 289 -30.26 -12.29 35.35
N PHE A 290 -29.21 -12.46 36.14
CA PHE A 290 -27.89 -11.90 35.81
C PHE A 290 -27.42 -12.29 34.39
N TRP A 291 -27.67 -13.51 34.00
CA TRP A 291 -27.29 -14.01 32.67
C TRP A 291 -28.06 -13.32 31.53
N ASP A 292 -29.24 -12.87 31.76
CA ASP A 292 -30.00 -12.10 30.75
C ASP A 292 -29.37 -10.71 30.54
N VAL A 293 -28.75 -10.12 31.58
CA VAL A 293 -28.07 -8.83 31.50
C VAL A 293 -26.72 -8.94 30.78
N VAL A 294 -25.95 -9.98 31.08
CA VAL A 294 -24.60 -10.15 30.56
C VAL A 294 -24.59 -10.88 29.20
N GLY A 295 -25.49 -11.84 28.98
CA GLY A 295 -25.49 -12.73 27.83
C GLY A 295 -25.71 -12.01 26.52
N ILE A 296 -26.57 -10.98 26.45
CA ILE A 296 -26.82 -10.24 25.22
C ILE A 296 -25.61 -9.38 24.80
N PRO A 297 -25.01 -8.56 25.71
CA PRO A 297 -23.77 -7.85 25.40
C PRO A 297 -22.61 -8.79 24.99
N PHE A 298 -22.46 -9.91 25.69
CA PHE A 298 -21.46 -10.92 25.35
C PHE A 298 -21.69 -11.51 23.94
N LEU A 299 -22.94 -11.89 23.64
CA LEU A 299 -23.32 -12.41 22.32
C LEU A 299 -23.04 -11.37 21.22
N PHE A 300 -23.27 -10.08 21.48
CA PHE A 300 -22.95 -9.01 20.55
C PHE A 300 -21.45 -8.99 20.23
N CYS A 301 -20.56 -9.06 21.22
CA CYS A 301 -19.13 -9.13 20.99
C CYS A 301 -18.74 -10.35 20.13
N VAL A 302 -19.33 -11.52 20.42
CA VAL A 302 -19.10 -12.74 19.63
C VAL A 302 -19.59 -12.57 18.18
N LEU A 303 -20.79 -12.00 17.99
CA LEU A 303 -21.34 -11.75 16.66
C LEU A 303 -20.48 -10.78 15.85
N CYS A 304 -19.98 -9.70 16.45
CA CYS A 304 -19.10 -8.76 15.76
C CYS A 304 -17.81 -9.46 15.28
N ASN A 305 -17.19 -10.30 16.13
CA ASN A 305 -16.00 -11.05 15.74
C ASN A 305 -16.30 -12.06 14.61
N TRP A 306 -17.45 -12.73 14.68
CA TRP A 306 -17.87 -13.66 13.63
C TRP A 306 -18.16 -12.95 12.31
N MET A 307 -18.85 -11.79 12.36
CA MET A 307 -19.12 -10.97 11.17
C MET A 307 -17.85 -10.42 10.55
N GLU A 308 -16.84 -10.09 11.34
CA GLU A 308 -15.54 -9.67 10.79
C GLU A 308 -14.89 -10.77 9.95
N ARG A 309 -14.87 -12.00 10.47
CA ARG A 309 -14.36 -13.16 9.70
C ARG A 309 -15.20 -13.40 8.46
N PHE A 310 -16.53 -13.37 8.60
CA PHE A 310 -17.45 -13.55 7.47
C PHE A 310 -17.19 -12.52 6.35
N ILE A 311 -17.02 -11.22 6.69
CA ILE A 311 -16.73 -10.19 5.69
C ILE A 311 -15.40 -10.48 5.01
N ARG A 312 -14.35 -10.84 5.75
CA ARG A 312 -13.04 -11.18 5.16
C ARG A 312 -13.13 -12.37 4.21
N ASP A 313 -13.76 -13.45 4.65
CA ASP A 313 -13.90 -14.65 3.84
C ASP A 313 -14.75 -14.38 2.59
N PHE A 314 -15.79 -13.55 2.71
CA PHE A 314 -16.66 -13.18 1.60
C PHE A 314 -15.92 -12.31 0.56
N ILE A 315 -15.13 -11.34 1.02
CA ILE A 315 -14.32 -10.48 0.14
C ILE A 315 -13.15 -11.26 -0.44
N GLY A 316 -12.66 -12.31 0.26
CA GLY A 316 -11.52 -13.12 -0.15
C GLY A 316 -10.20 -12.34 -0.11
N ASP A 317 -10.12 -11.31 0.75
CA ASP A 317 -8.93 -10.49 0.92
C ASP A 317 -8.45 -10.57 2.37
N HIS A 318 -7.25 -11.13 2.58
CA HIS A 318 -6.70 -11.42 3.90
C HIS A 318 -5.44 -10.59 4.15
N PRO A 319 -5.56 -9.32 4.61
CA PRO A 319 -4.42 -8.48 4.89
C PRO A 319 -3.55 -9.05 6.03
N PRO A 320 -2.22 -8.86 6.00
CA PRO A 320 -1.30 -9.46 6.97
C PRO A 320 -1.53 -9.00 8.41
N CYS A 321 -2.07 -7.80 8.61
CA CYS A 321 -2.39 -7.23 9.92
C CYS A 321 -3.86 -7.45 10.34
N ALA A 322 -4.59 -8.30 9.66
CA ALA A 322 -6.02 -8.57 9.90
C ALA A 322 -6.33 -9.29 11.23
N GLY A 323 -5.32 -9.62 12.02
CA GLY A 323 -5.48 -10.37 13.27
C GLY A 323 -5.89 -9.57 14.50
N GLN A 324 -6.16 -8.28 14.36
CA GLN A 324 -6.80 -7.52 15.45
C GLN A 324 -8.31 -7.70 15.35
N ASP A 325 -8.74 -8.92 15.64
CA ASP A 325 -10.14 -9.23 15.86
C ASP A 325 -10.75 -8.19 16.81
N ASN A 326 -12.04 -7.93 16.70
CA ASN A 326 -12.78 -7.03 17.61
C ASN A 326 -12.71 -7.47 19.09
N ILE A 327 -11.64 -8.16 19.51
CA ILE A 327 -11.38 -8.61 20.89
C ILE A 327 -11.44 -7.44 21.86
N TRP A 328 -11.02 -6.25 21.44
CA TRP A 328 -11.13 -5.04 22.23
C TRP A 328 -12.58 -4.72 22.63
N LEU A 329 -13.60 -5.19 21.90
CA LEU A 329 -15.01 -5.04 22.27
C LEU A 329 -15.32 -5.68 23.62
N PHE A 330 -14.63 -6.78 23.97
CA PHE A 330 -14.81 -7.41 25.27
C PHE A 330 -14.38 -6.52 26.45
N LEU A 331 -13.49 -5.56 26.22
CA LEU A 331 -13.12 -4.56 27.23
C LEU A 331 -14.30 -3.62 27.56
N PHE A 332 -15.22 -3.43 26.62
CA PHE A 332 -16.41 -2.61 26.80
C PHE A 332 -17.62 -3.41 27.30
N LEU A 333 -17.47 -4.73 27.46
CA LEU A 333 -18.59 -5.58 27.96
C LEU A 333 -19.24 -5.07 29.24
N PRO A 334 -18.50 -4.63 30.29
CA PRO A 334 -19.14 -4.09 31.48
C PRO A 334 -19.99 -2.87 31.20
N LEU A 335 -19.50 -1.96 30.35
CA LEU A 335 -20.26 -0.76 29.97
C LEU A 335 -21.51 -1.12 29.19
N MET A 336 -21.43 -2.08 28.27
CA MET A 336 -22.60 -2.56 27.52
C MET A 336 -23.64 -3.18 28.44
N CYS A 337 -23.24 -3.91 29.49
CA CYS A 337 -24.14 -4.44 30.50
C CYS A 337 -24.86 -3.32 31.26
N VAL A 338 -24.14 -2.24 31.62
CA VAL A 338 -24.73 -1.05 32.30
C VAL A 338 -25.76 -0.35 31.40
N VAL A 339 -25.53 -0.32 30.07
CA VAL A 339 -26.48 0.27 29.11
C VAL A 339 -27.67 -0.64 28.87
N TYR A 340 -27.44 -1.96 28.81
CA TYR A 340 -28.51 -2.92 28.53
C TYR A 340 -29.47 -3.15 29.69
N TRP A 341 -28.99 -3.07 30.94
CA TRP A 341 -29.80 -3.24 32.13
C TRP A 341 -31.05 -2.31 32.19
N PRO A 342 -30.92 -0.98 32.02
CA PRO A 342 -32.10 -0.10 31.96
C PRO A 342 -33.12 -0.47 30.89
N ILE A 343 -32.66 -1.00 29.75
CA ILE A 343 -33.55 -1.47 28.68
C ILE A 343 -34.44 -2.62 29.19
N LEU A 344 -33.84 -3.57 29.89
CA LEU A 344 -34.58 -4.67 30.52
C LEU A 344 -35.58 -4.18 31.55
N GLU A 345 -35.22 -3.22 32.40
CA GLU A 345 -36.12 -2.62 33.40
C GLU A 345 -37.31 -1.92 32.73
N ILE A 346 -37.08 -1.14 31.70
CA ILE A 346 -38.12 -0.47 30.93
C ILE A 346 -39.05 -1.50 30.28
N ALA A 347 -38.51 -2.53 29.64
CA ALA A 347 -39.28 -3.59 29.00
C ALA A 347 -40.16 -4.32 29.99
N LYS A 348 -39.67 -4.62 31.21
CA LYS A 348 -40.43 -5.24 32.29
C LYS A 348 -41.56 -4.32 32.76
N LYS A 349 -41.32 -3.02 32.97
CA LYS A 349 -42.35 -2.05 33.34
C LYS A 349 -43.49 -1.96 32.32
N ILE A 350 -43.14 -1.96 31.01
CA ILE A 350 -44.14 -1.93 29.95
C ILE A 350 -44.98 -3.23 29.98
N SER A 351 -44.32 -4.38 30.10
CA SER A 351 -44.99 -5.67 30.14
C SER A 351 -45.94 -5.82 31.33
N SER A 352 -45.61 -5.24 32.50
CA SER A 352 -46.46 -5.27 33.69
C SER A 352 -47.70 -4.37 33.60
N ARG A 353 -47.70 -3.36 32.70
CA ARG A 353 -48.83 -2.44 32.49
C ARG A 353 -49.84 -2.99 31.44
N VAL A 354 -49.46 -3.99 30.68
CA VAL A 354 -50.28 -4.59 29.62
C VAL A 354 -51.01 -5.84 30.11
N LYS A 355 -50.65 -6.34 31.29
CA LYS A 355 -51.42 -7.36 32.05
C LYS A 355 -52.41 -6.69 32.99
#